data_7d5cc5b86161aa498e1aa420c53238c0
#
_entry.id   7d5cc5b86161aa498e1aa420c53238c0
#
_cell.length_a   1.000
_cell.length_b   1.000
_cell.length_c   1.000
_cell.angle_alpha   90.00
_cell.angle_beta   90.00
_cell.angle_gamma   90.00
#
_symmetry.space_group_name_H-M   'P 1'
#
loop_
_entity.id
_entity.type
_entity.pdbx_description
1 polymer ?
#
loop_
_entity_poly.entity_id
_entity_poly.type
_entity_poly.pdbx_seq_one_letter_code
_entity_poly.pdbx_strand_id
1 'polypeptide(L)'
;MNRFAFIGDMGTGDNNQYRVAKSLKKCIDINDLQFVIGLGDNIYDCGAKSVDDIQFINKFEKPYSKISDDIKFYMTLGNHDYGEHYCKCQLEDKELLQVQYGKISQKNGKKWYMPSRYYTFKKGNIEFFALDANIEKQTKKEIDEQMRYMKNKINK
;
A
#
# COMPACT_ATOMS: atom_id res chain seq x y z
N MET A 1 5.86 23.16 1.99
CA MET A 1 5.69 22.27 3.16
C MET A 1 4.98 21.01 2.70
N ASN A 2 5.49 19.80 3.01
CA ASN A 2 4.81 18.56 2.61
C ASN A 2 3.59 18.33 3.52
N ARG A 3 2.43 18.10 2.91
CA ARG A 3 1.19 17.75 3.60
C ARG A 3 0.70 16.41 3.06
N PHE A 4 0.39 15.48 3.92
CA PHE A 4 -0.02 14.14 3.56
C PHE A 4 -0.87 13.49 4.64
N ALA A 5 -1.53 12.39 4.31
CA ALA A 5 -2.30 11.59 5.25
C ALA A 5 -1.71 10.19 5.40
N PHE A 6 -1.96 9.57 6.55
CA PHE A 6 -1.80 8.13 6.77
C PHE A 6 -3.17 7.47 6.78
N ILE A 7 -3.25 6.26 6.26
CA ILE A 7 -4.43 5.41 6.33
C ILE A 7 -3.99 3.94 6.41
N GLY A 8 -4.52 3.19 7.37
CA GLY A 8 -4.34 1.75 7.48
C GLY A 8 -5.68 1.03 7.51
N ASP A 9 -5.67 -0.30 7.47
CA ASP A 9 -6.86 -1.16 7.61
C ASP A 9 -7.99 -0.77 6.62
N MET A 10 -7.60 -0.41 5.41
CA MET A 10 -8.48 0.32 4.51
C MET A 10 -9.19 -0.54 3.47
N GLY A 11 -8.92 -1.85 3.45
CA GLY A 11 -9.31 -2.75 2.35
C GLY A 11 -10.51 -3.64 2.61
N THR A 12 -11.56 -3.18 3.33
CA THR A 12 -12.75 -3.99 3.65
C THR A 12 -13.74 -4.10 2.48
N GLY A 13 -13.88 -3.08 1.67
CA GLY A 13 -14.84 -2.99 0.58
C GLY A 13 -16.27 -2.64 1.06
N ASP A 14 -16.46 -2.37 2.34
CA ASP A 14 -17.77 -2.10 2.95
C ASP A 14 -18.14 -0.60 2.95
N ASN A 15 -19.33 -0.30 3.44
CA ASN A 15 -19.84 1.08 3.53
C ASN A 15 -18.97 1.98 4.43
N ASN A 16 -18.28 1.43 5.44
CA ASN A 16 -17.41 2.21 6.31
C ASN A 16 -16.17 2.67 5.54
N GLN A 17 -15.59 1.81 4.71
CA GLN A 17 -14.49 2.21 3.84
C GLN A 17 -14.91 3.37 2.92
N TYR A 18 -16.08 3.32 2.29
CA TYR A 18 -16.57 4.43 1.44
C TYR A 18 -16.77 5.73 2.23
N ARG A 19 -17.22 5.65 3.49
CA ARG A 19 -17.35 6.83 4.37
C ARG A 19 -15.97 7.43 4.69
N VAL A 20 -15.00 6.58 5.01
CA VAL A 20 -13.61 7.00 5.26
C VAL A 20 -12.99 7.61 4.01
N ALA A 21 -13.16 6.98 2.85
CA ALA A 21 -12.67 7.49 1.57
C ALA A 21 -13.24 8.86 1.22
N LYS A 22 -14.54 9.09 1.49
CA LYS A 22 -15.18 10.40 1.34
C LYS A 22 -14.57 11.44 2.28
N SER A 23 -14.30 11.08 3.52
CA SER A 23 -13.69 11.97 4.51
C SER A 23 -12.23 12.29 4.14
N LEU A 24 -11.49 11.29 3.68
CA LEU A 24 -10.12 11.47 3.19
C LEU A 24 -10.09 12.42 1.98
N LYS A 25 -11.00 12.24 1.01
CA LYS A 25 -11.11 13.17 -0.14
C LYS A 25 -11.35 14.61 0.32
N LYS A 26 -12.28 14.82 1.27
CA LYS A 26 -12.52 16.14 1.85
C LYS A 26 -11.27 16.70 2.54
N CYS A 27 -10.55 15.87 3.28
CA CYS A 27 -9.33 16.25 3.97
C CYS A 27 -8.24 16.67 2.97
N ILE A 28 -8.09 15.93 1.86
CA ILE A 28 -7.16 16.23 0.77
C ILE A 28 -7.46 17.63 0.20
N ASP A 29 -8.73 17.91 -0.12
CA ASP A 29 -9.13 19.15 -0.76
C ASP A 29 -8.95 20.37 0.16
N ILE A 30 -9.35 20.26 1.43
CA ILE A 30 -9.28 21.38 2.39
C ILE A 30 -7.84 21.70 2.77
N ASN A 31 -6.99 20.69 2.90
CA ASN A 31 -5.63 20.85 3.41
C ASN A 31 -4.56 20.79 2.33
N ASP A 32 -4.94 20.68 1.06
CA ASP A 32 -4.03 20.56 -0.07
C ASP A 32 -3.00 19.43 0.17
N LEU A 33 -3.48 18.22 0.50
CA LEU A 33 -2.63 17.08 0.73
C LEU A 33 -2.09 16.56 -0.61
N GLN A 34 -0.79 16.29 -0.64
CA GLN A 34 -0.05 15.97 -1.86
C GLN A 34 0.03 14.47 -2.13
N PHE A 35 -0.11 13.64 -1.09
CA PHE A 35 -0.06 12.17 -1.18
C PHE A 35 -0.66 11.53 0.07
N VAL A 36 -0.86 10.22 -0.02
CA VAL A 36 -1.32 9.38 1.09
C VAL A 36 -0.31 8.26 1.32
N ILE A 37 -0.12 7.84 2.55
CA ILE A 37 0.67 6.67 2.94
C ILE A 37 -0.28 5.60 3.43
N GLY A 38 -0.28 4.44 2.77
CA GLY A 38 -1.02 3.24 3.17
C GLY A 38 -0.20 2.40 4.14
N LEU A 39 -0.76 2.11 5.31
CA LEU A 39 -0.06 1.44 6.41
C LEU A 39 -0.30 -0.08 6.48
N GLY A 40 -0.82 -0.67 5.41
CA GLY A 40 -1.11 -2.10 5.33
C GLY A 40 -2.57 -2.44 5.53
N ASP A 41 -2.87 -3.73 5.45
CA ASP A 41 -4.21 -4.31 5.38
C ASP A 41 -5.03 -3.69 4.26
N ASN A 42 -4.44 -3.76 3.08
CA ASN A 42 -4.96 -3.12 1.88
C ASN A 42 -6.11 -3.91 1.26
N ILE A 43 -6.13 -5.24 1.47
CA ILE A 43 -7.14 -6.16 0.92
C ILE A 43 -7.54 -7.19 1.98
N TYR A 44 -8.59 -6.93 2.74
CA TYR A 44 -9.20 -7.87 3.69
C TYR A 44 -9.99 -8.97 2.98
N ASP A 45 -10.20 -10.19 3.53
CA ASP A 45 -9.54 -10.65 4.78
C ASP A 45 -8.22 -11.36 4.46
N CYS A 46 -8.02 -11.78 3.23
CA CYS A 46 -7.00 -12.74 2.83
C CYS A 46 -6.07 -12.24 1.71
N GLY A 47 -5.93 -10.95 1.56
CA GLY A 47 -5.13 -10.36 0.47
C GLY A 47 -5.67 -10.68 -0.93
N ALA A 48 -4.93 -10.30 -1.97
CA ALA A 48 -5.29 -10.58 -3.36
C ALA A 48 -5.03 -12.05 -3.73
N LYS A 49 -5.74 -12.56 -4.75
CA LYS A 49 -5.60 -13.92 -5.28
C LYS A 49 -4.88 -13.97 -6.63
N SER A 50 -4.83 -12.85 -7.33
CA SER A 50 -4.10 -12.65 -8.58
C SER A 50 -3.83 -11.16 -8.77
N VAL A 51 -3.02 -10.80 -9.75
CA VAL A 51 -2.72 -9.40 -10.06
C VAL A 51 -3.93 -8.65 -10.64
N ASP A 52 -4.86 -9.38 -11.23
CA ASP A 52 -6.12 -8.89 -11.80
C ASP A 52 -7.33 -9.17 -10.92
N ASP A 53 -7.11 -9.50 -9.63
CA ASP A 53 -8.18 -9.75 -8.67
C ASP A 53 -9.14 -8.56 -8.61
N ILE A 54 -10.44 -8.85 -8.77
CA ILE A 54 -11.51 -7.86 -8.68
C ILE A 54 -11.53 -7.09 -7.35
N GLN A 55 -10.87 -7.63 -6.32
CA GLN A 55 -10.74 -6.96 -5.03
C GLN A 55 -9.98 -5.64 -5.12
N PHE A 56 -8.98 -5.50 -6.00
CA PHE A 56 -8.33 -4.21 -6.24
C PHE A 56 -9.33 -3.14 -6.69
N ILE A 57 -10.25 -3.53 -7.58
CA ILE A 57 -11.30 -2.63 -8.03
C ILE A 57 -12.28 -2.31 -6.90
N ASN A 58 -12.78 -3.32 -6.19
CA ASN A 58 -13.86 -3.15 -5.22
C ASN A 58 -13.37 -2.53 -3.89
N LYS A 59 -12.11 -2.78 -3.51
CA LYS A 59 -11.54 -2.35 -2.22
C LYS A 59 -10.54 -1.20 -2.33
N PHE A 60 -10.18 -0.78 -3.54
CA PHE A 60 -9.31 0.38 -3.73
C PHE A 60 -9.82 1.33 -4.82
N GLU A 61 -9.91 0.90 -6.08
CA GLU A 61 -10.20 1.83 -7.17
C GLU A 61 -11.58 2.51 -7.00
N LYS A 62 -12.64 1.75 -6.70
CA LYS A 62 -13.99 2.29 -6.50
C LYS A 62 -14.12 3.18 -5.26
N PRO A 63 -13.72 2.74 -4.05
CA PRO A 63 -13.82 3.58 -2.85
C PRO A 63 -13.07 4.92 -3.00
N TYR A 64 -11.88 4.89 -3.59
CA TYR A 64 -11.03 6.08 -3.74
C TYR A 64 -11.13 6.74 -5.13
N SER A 65 -12.14 6.40 -5.94
CA SER A 65 -12.32 6.92 -7.33
C SER A 65 -12.46 8.44 -7.40
N LYS A 66 -12.94 9.07 -6.35
CA LYS A 66 -13.09 10.54 -6.26
C LYS A 66 -11.78 11.27 -5.98
N ILE A 67 -10.71 10.57 -5.62
CA ILE A 67 -9.37 11.12 -5.41
C ILE A 67 -8.62 11.04 -6.74
N SER A 68 -8.00 12.17 -7.15
CA SER A 68 -7.20 12.23 -8.38
C SER A 68 -6.09 11.18 -8.39
N ASP A 69 -5.78 10.64 -9.57
CA ASP A 69 -4.65 9.74 -9.76
C ASP A 69 -3.28 10.44 -9.55
N ASP A 70 -3.24 11.77 -9.50
CA ASP A 70 -2.05 12.55 -9.14
C ASP A 70 -1.70 12.41 -7.65
N ILE A 71 -2.70 12.19 -6.80
CA ILE A 71 -2.52 11.91 -5.37
C ILE A 71 -2.12 10.46 -5.19
N LYS A 72 -0.81 10.21 -5.18
CA LYS A 72 -0.29 8.83 -5.04
C LYS A 72 -0.50 8.28 -3.63
N PHE A 73 -0.89 7.01 -3.57
CA PHE A 73 -0.95 6.22 -2.35
C PHE A 73 0.32 5.37 -2.28
N TYR A 74 1.23 5.72 -1.37
CA TYR A 74 2.47 4.98 -1.10
C TYR A 74 2.14 3.84 -0.14
N MET A 75 1.99 2.64 -0.68
CA MET A 75 1.44 1.48 0.03
C MET A 75 2.51 0.65 0.70
N THR A 76 2.21 0.15 1.90
CA THR A 76 2.95 -0.93 2.56
C THR A 76 2.04 -2.14 2.76
N LEU A 77 2.60 -3.28 3.18
CA LEU A 77 1.85 -4.50 3.45
C LEU A 77 1.50 -4.61 4.93
N GLY A 78 0.27 -5.07 5.21
CA GLY A 78 -0.16 -5.55 6.50
C GLY A 78 -0.20 -7.09 6.54
N ASN A 79 -0.56 -7.68 7.68
CA ASN A 79 -0.60 -9.13 7.85
C ASN A 79 -1.70 -9.79 7.00
N HIS A 80 -2.85 -9.14 6.80
CA HIS A 80 -3.91 -9.63 5.93
C HIS A 80 -3.51 -9.70 4.46
N ASP A 81 -2.58 -8.85 4.03
CA ASP A 81 -2.09 -8.82 2.65
C ASP A 81 -1.23 -10.06 2.31
N TYR A 82 -0.60 -10.67 3.31
CA TYR A 82 0.07 -11.97 3.22
C TYR A 82 -0.89 -13.15 3.26
N GLY A 83 -2.12 -12.92 3.66
CA GLY A 83 -3.11 -13.96 3.92
C GLY A 83 -2.93 -14.60 5.30
N GLU A 84 -4.02 -14.66 6.03
CA GLU A 84 -4.08 -15.29 7.34
C GLU A 84 -4.19 -16.82 7.23
N HIS A 85 -3.83 -17.52 8.31
CA HIS A 85 -3.83 -18.99 8.37
C HIS A 85 -5.20 -19.64 8.10
N TYR A 86 -6.30 -18.93 8.34
CA TYR A 86 -7.66 -19.38 8.04
C TYR A 86 -8.04 -19.19 6.56
N CYS A 87 -7.22 -18.53 5.76
CA CYS A 87 -7.49 -18.31 4.36
C CYS A 87 -7.35 -19.60 3.56
N LYS A 88 -8.41 -19.97 2.84
CA LYS A 88 -8.44 -21.21 2.05
C LYS A 88 -7.45 -21.22 0.88
N CYS A 89 -7.09 -20.06 0.37
CA CYS A 89 -6.15 -19.90 -0.73
C CYS A 89 -4.80 -19.47 -0.18
N GLN A 90 -3.95 -20.41 0.11
CA GLN A 90 -2.55 -20.21 0.48
C GLN A 90 -1.74 -20.20 -0.82
N LEU A 91 -1.43 -19.03 -1.34
CA LEU A 91 -0.53 -18.84 -2.47
C LEU A 91 0.85 -18.47 -1.94
N GLU A 92 1.88 -19.07 -2.50
CA GLU A 92 3.26 -18.61 -2.29
C GLU A 92 3.41 -17.19 -2.85
N ASP A 93 4.21 -16.36 -2.20
CA ASP A 93 4.51 -14.97 -2.60
C ASP A 93 3.26 -14.10 -2.84
N LYS A 94 2.20 -14.37 -2.12
CA LYS A 94 0.90 -13.70 -2.28
C LYS A 94 1.00 -12.18 -2.12
N GLU A 95 1.84 -11.71 -1.22
CA GLU A 95 2.11 -10.30 -0.97
C GLU A 95 2.72 -9.61 -2.21
N LEU A 96 3.43 -10.35 -3.06
CA LEU A 96 3.99 -9.82 -4.31
C LEU A 96 2.93 -9.45 -5.35
N LEU A 97 1.69 -9.98 -5.23
CA LEU A 97 0.60 -9.62 -6.11
C LEU A 97 0.25 -8.13 -6.00
N GLN A 98 0.32 -7.57 -4.80
CA GLN A 98 0.11 -6.13 -4.60
C GLN A 98 1.26 -5.29 -5.14
N VAL A 99 2.49 -5.78 -5.06
CA VAL A 99 3.65 -5.16 -5.71
C VAL A 99 3.50 -5.18 -7.24
N GLN A 100 3.08 -6.31 -7.80
CA GLN A 100 2.84 -6.43 -9.25
C GLN A 100 1.72 -5.49 -9.70
N TYR A 101 0.61 -5.43 -8.96
CA TYR A 101 -0.47 -4.47 -9.20
C TYR A 101 0.05 -3.03 -9.14
N GLY A 102 0.88 -2.70 -8.17
CA GLY A 102 1.50 -1.39 -8.03
C GLY A 102 2.34 -0.99 -9.26
N LYS A 103 3.09 -1.92 -9.83
CA LYS A 103 3.87 -1.69 -11.07
C LYS A 103 2.95 -1.40 -12.26
N ILE A 104 1.84 -2.14 -12.39
CA ILE A 104 0.84 -1.91 -13.44
C ILE A 104 0.15 -0.55 -13.23
N SER A 105 -0.25 -0.26 -12.00
CA SER A 105 -0.86 1.00 -11.61
C SER A 105 0.02 2.20 -11.98
N GLN A 106 1.31 2.13 -11.63
CA GLN A 106 2.29 3.18 -11.96
C GLN A 106 2.46 3.37 -13.46
N LYS A 107 2.58 2.27 -14.22
CA LYS A 107 2.69 2.31 -15.69
C LYS A 107 1.49 3.01 -16.33
N ASN A 108 0.31 2.86 -15.73
CA ASN A 108 -0.93 3.45 -16.19
C ASN A 108 -1.25 4.82 -15.55
N GLY A 109 -0.29 5.42 -14.82
CA GLY A 109 -0.46 6.72 -14.18
C GLY A 109 -1.40 6.73 -12.98
N LYS A 110 -1.86 5.56 -12.50
CA LYS A 110 -2.82 5.41 -11.40
C LYS A 110 -2.21 5.70 -10.03
N LYS A 111 -3.08 5.76 -9.01
CA LYS A 111 -2.70 6.24 -7.67
C LYS A 111 -2.00 5.22 -6.77
N TRP A 112 -2.18 3.92 -6.97
CA TRP A 112 -1.49 2.90 -6.19
C TRP A 112 0.00 2.86 -6.49
N TYR A 113 0.85 3.17 -5.52
CA TYR A 113 2.30 3.17 -5.66
C TYR A 113 2.92 2.17 -4.70
N MET A 114 3.43 1.07 -5.21
CA MET A 114 4.11 0.01 -4.47
C MET A 114 5.12 -0.69 -5.37
N PRO A 115 6.33 -0.15 -5.52
CA PRO A 115 7.33 -0.69 -6.45
C PRO A 115 8.00 -1.98 -5.95
N SER A 116 7.98 -2.18 -4.62
CA SER A 116 8.57 -3.33 -3.92
C SER A 116 7.89 -3.50 -2.57
N ARG A 117 8.15 -4.61 -1.85
CA ARG A 117 7.70 -4.81 -0.46
C ARG A 117 8.27 -3.74 0.48
N TYR A 118 9.49 -3.30 0.21
CA TYR A 118 10.13 -2.19 0.90
C TYR A 118 10.82 -1.26 -0.11
N TYR A 119 10.75 0.03 0.13
CA TYR A 119 11.29 1.04 -0.78
C TYR A 119 11.46 2.38 -0.09
N THR A 120 12.13 3.32 -0.76
CA THR A 120 12.17 4.72 -0.34
C THR A 120 11.56 5.61 -1.40
N PHE A 121 11.02 6.75 -0.97
CA PHE A 121 10.60 7.82 -1.86
C PHE A 121 10.88 9.17 -1.21
N LYS A 122 11.07 10.20 -2.04
CA LYS A 122 11.33 11.57 -1.59
C LYS A 122 10.16 12.48 -1.90
N LYS A 123 9.85 13.36 -0.95
CA LYS A 123 8.97 14.51 -1.14
C LYS A 123 9.62 15.75 -0.55
N GLY A 124 10.01 16.68 -1.43
CA GLY A 124 10.85 17.80 -1.03
C GLY A 124 12.14 17.31 -0.35
N ASN A 125 12.39 17.79 0.85
CA ASN A 125 13.61 17.45 1.61
C ASN A 125 13.42 16.23 2.57
N ILE A 126 12.26 15.55 2.52
CA ILE A 126 11.97 14.40 3.36
C ILE A 126 12.11 13.11 2.54
N GLU A 127 12.89 12.16 3.07
CA GLU A 127 12.93 10.80 2.56
C GLU A 127 12.13 9.88 3.47
N PHE A 128 11.22 9.13 2.86
CA PHE A 128 10.35 8.17 3.53
C PHE A 128 10.86 6.77 3.27
N PHE A 129 10.80 5.94 4.30
CA PHE A 129 11.13 4.51 4.25
C PHE A 129 9.84 3.72 4.45
N ALA A 130 9.34 3.12 3.38
CA ALA A 130 8.26 2.14 3.42
C ALA A 130 8.88 0.77 3.66
N LEU A 131 8.59 0.16 4.80
CA LEU A 131 9.16 -1.10 5.22
C LEU A 131 8.08 -2.17 5.33
N ASP A 132 8.47 -3.40 5.14
CA ASP A 132 7.64 -4.56 5.41
C ASP A 132 7.90 -5.04 6.83
N ALA A 133 6.94 -4.78 7.72
CA ALA A 133 7.03 -5.12 9.14
C ALA A 133 6.57 -6.55 9.48
N ASN A 134 6.15 -7.34 8.48
CA ASN A 134 5.64 -8.70 8.67
C ASN A 134 6.79 -9.72 8.81
N ILE A 135 7.71 -9.48 9.76
CA ILE A 135 8.93 -10.28 9.95
C ILE A 135 8.65 -11.77 10.23
N GLU A 136 7.50 -12.09 10.82
CA GLU A 136 7.08 -13.48 11.08
C GLU A 136 6.69 -14.24 9.80
N LYS A 137 6.40 -13.53 8.72
CA LYS A 137 6.05 -14.08 7.42
C LYS A 137 7.24 -14.12 6.46
N GLN A 138 8.39 -13.58 6.87
CA GLN A 138 9.57 -13.44 6.04
C GLN A 138 10.66 -14.43 6.45
N THR A 139 11.44 -14.86 5.47
CA THR A 139 12.67 -15.61 5.73
C THR A 139 13.75 -14.69 6.31
N LYS A 140 14.69 -15.27 7.04
CA LYS A 140 15.86 -14.52 7.55
C LYS A 140 16.59 -13.78 6.43
N LYS A 141 16.72 -14.38 5.25
CA LYS A 141 17.36 -13.78 4.08
C LYS A 141 16.64 -12.49 3.65
N GLU A 142 15.34 -12.50 3.57
CA GLU A 142 14.52 -11.34 3.18
C GLU A 142 14.65 -10.21 4.19
N ILE A 143 14.61 -10.55 5.49
CA ILE A 143 14.82 -9.56 6.57
C ILE A 143 16.22 -8.94 6.44
N ASP A 144 17.25 -9.75 6.26
CA ASP A 144 18.64 -9.27 6.13
C ASP A 144 18.82 -8.39 4.86
N GLU A 145 18.13 -8.71 3.77
CA GLU A 145 18.13 -7.90 2.53
C GLU A 145 17.46 -6.55 2.77
N GLN A 146 16.31 -6.49 3.42
CA GLN A 146 15.62 -5.25 3.78
C GLN A 146 16.51 -4.39 4.69
N MET A 147 17.11 -4.98 5.72
CA MET A 147 17.98 -4.28 6.66
C MET A 147 19.22 -3.71 5.95
N ARG A 148 19.81 -4.46 5.03
CA ARG A 148 20.94 -4.00 4.19
C ARG A 148 20.53 -2.82 3.29
N TYR A 149 19.35 -2.92 2.66
CA TYR A 149 18.78 -1.85 1.86
C TYR A 149 18.64 -0.56 2.68
N MET A 150 18.04 -0.63 3.87
CA MET A 150 17.91 0.50 4.78
C MET A 150 19.25 1.14 5.12
N LYS A 151 20.21 0.34 5.60
CA LYS A 151 21.54 0.83 5.98
C LYS A 151 22.23 1.57 4.83
N ASN A 152 22.13 1.02 3.62
CA ASN A 152 22.71 1.64 2.42
C ASN A 152 22.05 2.96 2.03
N LYS A 153 20.79 3.16 2.42
CA LYS A 153 20.07 4.42 2.15
C LYS A 153 20.33 5.49 3.19
N ILE A 154 20.42 5.12 4.47
CA ILE A 154 20.68 6.05 5.57
C ILE A 154 22.12 6.60 5.52
N ASN A 155 23.08 5.81 5.05
CA ASN A 155 24.49 6.18 5.00
C ASN A 155 24.90 6.95 3.73
N LYS A 156 23.95 7.40 2.93
CA LYS A 156 24.15 8.27 1.74
C LYS A 156 23.76 9.71 2.02
#